data_3ff49a0b1042bb73a1d0529cacc6b8c8
#
_entry.id   3ff49a0b1042bb73a1d0529cacc6b8c8
#
_cell.length_a   1.000
_cell.length_b   1.000
_cell.length_c   1.000
_cell.angle_alpha   90.00
_cell.angle_beta   90.00
_cell.angle_gamma   90.00
#
_symmetry.space_group_name_H-M   'P 1'
#
loop_
_entity.id
_entity.type
_entity.pdbx_description
1 polymer ?
#
loop_
_entity_poly.entity_id
_entity_poly.type
_entity_poly.pdbx_seq_one_letter_code
_entity_poly.pdbx_strand_id
1 'polypeptide(L)'
;DLMNTAAQDLIGRHDFAAFTRLNHGRESTERLVSNCSVHVESDRTLWIDVEGEGFLWNMVRIIAGTLVDIGASRRAVDSIPSIIESGDRAAAGPTMPPEGLCLQWIRYGMPGTGRQRQLAASRLRMEP
;
A
#
# COMPACT_ATOMS: atom_id res chain seq x y z
N ASP A 1 1.73 -0.51 -17.89
CA ASP A 1 0.51 -0.51 -17.09
C ASP A 1 0.51 0.68 -16.14
N LEU A 2 -0.56 1.46 -16.18
CA LEU A 2 -0.71 2.67 -15.36
C LEU A 2 -0.64 2.36 -13.87
N MET A 3 -1.25 1.26 -13.45
CA MET A 3 -1.25 0.87 -12.03
C MET A 3 0.16 0.59 -11.53
N ASN A 4 0.95 -0.14 -12.31
CA ASN A 4 2.31 -0.47 -11.91
C ASN A 4 3.21 0.77 -11.92
N THR A 5 3.00 1.68 -12.86
CA THR A 5 3.71 2.96 -12.89
C THR A 5 3.41 3.77 -11.64
N ALA A 6 2.14 3.89 -11.27
CA ALA A 6 1.74 4.61 -10.06
C ALA A 6 2.27 3.93 -8.79
N ALA A 7 2.32 2.60 -8.76
CA ALA A 7 2.81 1.86 -7.61
C ALA A 7 4.26 2.22 -7.25
N GLN A 8 5.06 2.61 -8.22
CA GLN A 8 6.46 2.99 -7.98
C GLN A 8 6.58 4.22 -7.08
N ASP A 9 5.61 5.11 -7.11
CA ASP A 9 5.61 6.32 -6.29
C ASP A 9 5.33 6.03 -4.81
N LEU A 10 4.86 4.83 -4.47
CA LEU A 10 4.67 4.41 -3.09
C LEU A 10 5.95 3.87 -2.46
N ILE A 11 6.93 3.51 -3.27
CA ILE A 11 8.19 2.94 -2.77
C ILE A 11 9.00 4.03 -2.09
N GLY A 12 9.53 3.70 -0.92
CA GLY A 12 10.33 4.61 -0.11
C GLY A 12 9.72 4.82 1.27
N ARG A 13 10.36 5.69 2.03
CA ARG A 13 9.86 6.07 3.35
C ARG A 13 8.95 7.28 3.19
N HIS A 14 7.69 7.12 3.54
CA HIS A 14 6.69 8.17 3.42
C HIS A 14 5.80 8.18 4.65
N ASP A 15 5.12 9.29 4.84
CA ASP A 15 4.01 9.35 5.80
C ASP A 15 2.74 8.86 5.09
N PHE A 16 2.29 7.65 5.46
CA PHE A 16 1.13 7.01 4.85
C PHE A 16 -0.18 7.33 5.59
N ALA A 17 -0.28 8.50 6.21
CA ALA A 17 -1.49 8.90 6.93
C ALA A 17 -2.75 8.85 6.07
N ALA A 18 -2.64 9.16 4.77
CA ALA A 18 -3.77 9.10 3.84
C ALA A 18 -4.23 7.67 3.55
N PHE A 19 -3.40 6.66 3.87
CA PHE A 19 -3.67 5.26 3.57
C PHE A 19 -4.02 4.46 4.81
N THR A 20 -4.46 5.14 5.86
CA THR A 20 -4.98 4.48 7.06
C THR A 20 -6.22 5.22 7.54
N ARG A 21 -7.12 4.49 8.18
CA ARG A 21 -8.40 5.06 8.58
C ARG A 21 -8.36 5.71 9.94
N LEU A 22 -7.55 5.19 10.86
CA LEU A 22 -7.50 5.67 12.24
C LEU A 22 -6.09 6.11 12.57
N ASN A 23 -5.94 7.40 12.77
CA ASN A 23 -4.73 7.96 13.34
C ASN A 23 -5.12 8.67 14.62
N HIS A 24 -4.76 8.08 15.75
CA HIS A 24 -5.04 8.66 17.05
C HIS A 24 -3.96 9.65 17.51
N GLY A 25 -2.99 9.96 16.65
CA GLY A 25 -1.91 10.87 16.96
C GLY A 25 -0.87 10.31 17.93
N ARG A 26 -0.98 9.06 18.32
CA ARG A 26 -0.08 8.43 19.29
C ARG A 26 1.12 7.73 18.66
N GLU A 27 0.99 7.32 17.42
CA GLU A 27 2.02 6.59 16.71
C GLU A 27 2.32 7.26 15.39
N SER A 28 3.56 7.15 14.97
CA SER A 28 3.96 7.64 13.66
C SER A 28 3.26 6.85 12.56
N THR A 29 2.78 7.55 11.54
CA THR A 29 2.25 6.94 10.32
C THR A 29 3.31 6.82 9.24
N GLU A 30 4.56 7.13 9.56
CA GLU A 30 5.66 6.90 8.63
C GLU A 30 5.95 5.41 8.52
N ARG A 31 6.06 4.94 7.30
CA ARG A 31 6.43 3.55 7.00
C ARG A 31 7.35 3.52 5.79
N LEU A 32 8.13 2.46 5.71
CA LEU A 32 8.96 2.19 4.54
C LEU A 32 8.27 1.12 3.70
N VAL A 33 7.99 1.45 2.45
CA VAL A 33 7.57 0.48 1.44
C VAL A 33 8.79 0.18 0.59
N SER A 34 9.26 -1.06 0.62
CA SER A 34 10.45 -1.47 -0.11
C SER A 34 10.12 -1.94 -1.52
N ASN A 35 8.91 -2.42 -1.74
CA ASN A 35 8.45 -2.80 -3.06
C ASN A 35 6.93 -2.68 -3.15
N CYS A 36 6.46 -2.23 -4.29
CA CYS A 36 5.04 -2.22 -4.61
C CYS A 36 4.90 -2.47 -6.10
N SER A 37 4.19 -3.52 -6.46
CA SER A 37 4.07 -3.92 -7.86
C SER A 37 2.68 -4.48 -8.14
N VAL A 38 2.29 -4.38 -9.40
CA VAL A 38 1.01 -4.89 -9.90
C VAL A 38 1.29 -5.90 -10.99
N HIS A 39 0.73 -7.09 -10.84
CA HIS A 39 0.87 -8.19 -11.79
C HIS A 39 -0.49 -8.56 -12.36
N VAL A 40 -0.64 -8.50 -13.66
CA VAL A 40 -1.88 -8.91 -14.33
C VAL A 40 -1.77 -10.39 -14.65
N GLU A 41 -2.66 -11.19 -14.04
CA GLU A 41 -2.70 -12.64 -14.28
C GLU A 41 -3.59 -12.98 -15.48
N SER A 42 -4.70 -12.25 -15.62
CA SER A 42 -5.67 -12.46 -16.71
C SER A 42 -6.51 -11.20 -16.88
N ASP A 43 -7.47 -11.22 -17.82
CA ASP A 43 -8.37 -10.10 -18.04
C ASP A 43 -9.18 -9.74 -16.79
N ARG A 44 -9.32 -10.68 -15.84
CA ARG A 44 -10.18 -10.52 -14.67
C ARG A 44 -9.45 -10.58 -13.35
N THR A 45 -8.17 -10.92 -13.35
CA THR A 45 -7.43 -11.13 -12.10
C THR A 45 -6.11 -10.41 -12.14
N LEU A 46 -5.83 -9.65 -11.11
CA LEU A 46 -4.53 -9.05 -10.90
C LEU A 46 -4.10 -9.22 -9.45
N TRP A 47 -2.80 -9.11 -9.23
CA TRP A 47 -2.19 -9.16 -7.91
C TRP A 47 -1.51 -7.84 -7.64
N ILE A 48 -1.69 -7.34 -6.41
CA ILE A 48 -0.95 -6.18 -5.92
C ILE A 48 -0.08 -6.66 -4.77
N ASP A 49 1.23 -6.53 -4.94
CA ASP A 49 2.21 -6.92 -3.94
C ASP A 49 2.76 -5.69 -3.25
N VAL A 50 2.76 -5.68 -1.92
CA VAL A 50 3.36 -4.60 -1.13
C VAL A 50 4.29 -5.22 -0.10
N GLU A 51 5.53 -4.74 -0.07
CA GLU A 51 6.53 -5.14 0.91
C GLU A 51 7.04 -3.91 1.67
N GLY A 52 7.25 -4.04 2.96
CA GLY A 52 7.75 -2.92 3.75
C GLY A 52 7.98 -3.25 5.21
N GLU A 53 8.29 -2.22 5.98
CA GLU A 53 8.51 -2.30 7.43
C GLU A 53 7.18 -2.19 8.18
N GLY A 54 6.33 -3.21 8.09
CA GLY A 54 5.02 -3.18 8.69
C GLY A 54 4.04 -2.30 7.92
N PHE A 55 2.78 -2.41 8.29
CA PHE A 55 1.72 -1.68 7.63
C PHE A 55 0.78 -1.05 8.65
N LEU A 56 0.25 0.11 8.32
CA LEU A 56 -0.82 0.72 9.08
C LEU A 56 -2.12 -0.05 8.85
N TRP A 57 -3.10 0.18 9.72
CA TRP A 57 -4.39 -0.50 9.60
C TRP A 57 -5.04 -0.18 8.26
N ASN A 58 -5.44 -1.22 7.55
CA ASN A 58 -6.04 -1.17 6.20
C ASN A 58 -5.14 -0.58 5.12
N MET A 59 -3.87 -0.32 5.40
CA MET A 59 -2.97 0.36 4.47
C MET A 59 -2.89 -0.34 3.11
N VAL A 60 -2.68 -1.65 3.09
CA VAL A 60 -2.55 -2.41 1.82
C VAL A 60 -3.86 -2.35 1.03
N ARG A 61 -4.98 -2.45 1.72
CA ARG A 61 -6.30 -2.42 1.09
C ARG A 61 -6.63 -1.06 0.50
N ILE A 62 -6.18 0.02 1.14
CA ILE A 62 -6.38 1.39 0.64
C ILE A 62 -5.44 1.68 -0.51
N ILE A 63 -4.20 1.21 -0.43
CA ILE A 63 -3.26 1.27 -1.57
C ILE A 63 -3.88 0.58 -2.79
N ALA A 64 -4.43 -0.61 -2.59
CA ALA A 64 -5.06 -1.35 -3.68
C ALA A 64 -6.24 -0.59 -4.29
N GLY A 65 -7.10 -0.02 -3.46
CA GLY A 65 -8.24 0.78 -3.96
C GLY A 65 -7.80 2.00 -4.74
N THR A 66 -6.74 2.66 -4.29
CA THR A 66 -6.20 3.83 -4.98
C THR A 66 -5.61 3.42 -6.34
N LEU A 67 -4.85 2.33 -6.39
CA LEU A 67 -4.27 1.84 -7.64
C LEU A 67 -5.35 1.39 -8.63
N VAL A 68 -6.40 0.74 -8.15
CA VAL A 68 -7.53 0.35 -9.01
C VAL A 68 -8.22 1.57 -9.60
N ASP A 69 -8.41 2.63 -8.81
CA ASP A 69 -8.96 3.89 -9.33
C ASP A 69 -8.09 4.48 -10.43
N ILE A 70 -6.77 4.40 -10.28
CA ILE A 70 -5.84 4.87 -11.31
C ILE A 70 -5.97 4.01 -12.57
N GLY A 71 -6.03 2.69 -12.41
CA GLY A 71 -6.20 1.77 -13.53
C GLY A 71 -7.51 1.96 -14.27
N ALA A 72 -8.56 2.39 -13.57
CA ALA A 72 -9.86 2.69 -14.16
C ALA A 72 -9.99 4.13 -14.65
N SER A 73 -8.91 4.89 -14.61
CA SER A 73 -8.85 6.31 -15.04
C SER A 73 -9.72 7.24 -14.20
N ARG A 74 -10.06 6.84 -12.98
CA ARG A 74 -10.76 7.70 -12.02
C ARG A 74 -9.82 8.63 -11.27
N ARG A 75 -8.53 8.35 -11.30
CA ARG A 75 -7.46 9.17 -10.71
C ARG A 75 -6.29 9.25 -11.68
N ALA A 76 -5.56 10.34 -11.63
CA ALA A 76 -4.38 10.51 -12.48
C ALA A 76 -3.26 9.56 -12.06
N VAL A 77 -2.47 9.08 -13.03
CA VAL A 77 -1.36 8.15 -12.78
C VAL A 77 -0.28 8.77 -11.88
N ASP A 78 -0.16 10.07 -11.87
CA ASP A 78 0.82 10.82 -11.07
C ASP A 78 0.24 11.40 -9.78
N SER A 79 -0.93 10.93 -9.34
CA SER A 79 -1.62 11.48 -8.17
C SER A 79 -1.04 11.02 -6.83
N ILE A 80 -0.28 9.92 -6.79
CA ILE A 80 0.19 9.33 -5.54
C ILE A 80 1.01 10.32 -4.69
N PRO A 81 2.00 11.04 -5.23
CA PRO A 81 2.77 11.99 -4.41
C PRO A 81 1.89 13.04 -3.73
N SER A 82 0.89 13.56 -4.43
CA SER A 82 -0.04 14.55 -3.87
C SER A 82 -0.89 13.96 -2.75
N ILE A 83 -1.32 12.71 -2.90
CA ILE A 83 -2.09 12.01 -1.87
C ILE A 83 -1.25 11.85 -0.61
N ILE A 84 -0.01 11.40 -0.76
CA ILE A 84 0.92 11.23 0.36
C ILE A 84 1.14 12.57 1.07
N GLU A 85 1.41 13.61 0.32
CA GLU A 85 1.68 14.94 0.86
C GLU A 85 0.47 15.49 1.62
N SER A 86 -0.74 15.22 1.15
CA SER A 86 -1.96 15.71 1.78
C SER A 86 -2.20 15.11 3.17
N GLY A 87 -1.78 13.87 3.39
CA GLY A 87 -2.07 13.15 4.62
C GLY A 87 -3.56 12.94 4.87
N ASP A 88 -4.41 13.18 3.88
CA ASP A 88 -5.86 13.15 4.00
C ASP A 88 -6.42 11.83 3.45
N ARG A 89 -7.09 11.07 4.32
CA ARG A 89 -7.71 9.82 3.91
C ARG A 89 -8.71 10.00 2.76
N ALA A 90 -9.39 11.14 2.71
CA ALA A 90 -10.36 11.42 1.65
C ALA A 90 -9.71 11.62 0.29
N ALA A 91 -8.41 11.91 0.25
CA ALA A 91 -7.68 12.04 -1.00
C ALA A 91 -7.31 10.70 -1.62
N ALA A 92 -7.27 9.62 -0.82
CA ALA A 92 -6.95 8.28 -1.29
C ALA A 92 -8.21 7.55 -1.79
N GLY A 93 -8.01 6.41 -2.43
CA GLY A 93 -9.10 5.59 -2.94
C GLY A 93 -9.84 4.80 -1.87
N PRO A 94 -10.82 3.99 -2.29
CA PRO A 94 -11.59 3.20 -1.34
C PRO A 94 -10.77 2.08 -0.72
N THR A 95 -11.24 1.58 0.44
CA THR A 95 -10.69 0.39 1.05
C THR A 95 -11.24 -0.83 0.31
N MET A 96 -10.34 -1.61 -0.29
CA MET A 96 -10.78 -2.82 -1.00
C MET A 96 -11.16 -3.92 -0.01
N PRO A 97 -12.07 -4.84 -0.40
CA PRO A 97 -12.48 -5.94 0.47
C PRO A 97 -11.32 -6.82 0.88
N PRO A 98 -11.36 -7.41 2.10
CA PRO A 98 -10.24 -8.21 2.60
C PRO A 98 -10.14 -9.62 2.01
N GLU A 99 -11.13 -10.06 1.27
CA GLU A 99 -11.23 -11.46 0.82
C GLU A 99 -10.04 -11.92 -0.02
N GLY A 100 -9.41 -11.00 -0.73
CA GLY A 100 -8.24 -11.32 -1.54
C GLY A 100 -6.91 -11.11 -0.83
N LEU A 101 -6.92 -10.59 0.39
CA LEU A 101 -5.70 -10.22 1.09
C LEU A 101 -5.00 -11.45 1.67
N CYS A 102 -3.71 -11.58 1.38
CA CYS A 102 -2.90 -12.67 1.89
C CYS A 102 -1.55 -12.13 2.36
N LEU A 103 -1.24 -12.34 3.63
CA LEU A 103 0.08 -12.03 4.16
C LEU A 103 1.06 -13.11 3.71
N GLN A 104 2.06 -12.72 2.92
CA GLN A 104 3.00 -13.66 2.32
C GLN A 104 4.09 -14.09 3.30
N TRP A 105 4.66 -13.13 4.03
CA TRP A 105 5.70 -13.43 5.01
C TRP A 105 5.89 -12.24 5.95
N ILE A 106 6.45 -12.56 7.13
CA ILE A 106 6.92 -11.57 8.09
C ILE A 106 8.35 -11.96 8.45
N ARG A 107 9.25 -10.98 8.44
CA ARG A 107 10.62 -11.17 8.86
C ARG A 107 10.93 -10.18 9.98
N TYR A 108 11.41 -10.69 11.09
CA TYR A 108 11.83 -9.85 12.21
C TYR A 108 13.29 -9.43 12.01
N GLY A 109 13.64 -8.27 12.55
CA GLY A 109 14.99 -7.73 12.44
C GLY A 109 16.01 -8.56 13.19
N MET A 110 17.28 -8.34 12.87
CA MET A 110 18.39 -9.11 13.42
C MET A 110 18.55 -8.90 14.93
N PRO A 111 18.83 -9.96 15.71
CA PRO A 111 19.13 -9.82 17.13
C PRO A 111 20.32 -8.89 17.36
N GLY A 112 20.23 -8.04 18.36
CA GLY A 112 21.33 -7.18 18.77
C GLY A 112 21.32 -5.76 18.23
N THR A 113 20.35 -5.38 17.39
CA THR A 113 20.27 -4.02 16.85
C THR A 113 19.39 -3.08 17.65
N GLY A 114 18.91 -3.49 18.82
CA GLY A 114 18.10 -2.66 19.71
C GLY A 114 16.69 -2.32 19.23
N ARG A 115 16.41 -2.54 17.96
CA ARG A 115 15.07 -2.40 17.38
C ARG A 115 14.80 -3.57 16.48
N GLN A 116 13.78 -4.31 16.82
CA GLN A 116 13.27 -5.33 15.91
C GLN A 116 12.46 -4.63 14.82
N ARG A 117 12.98 -4.66 13.61
CA ARG A 117 12.24 -4.20 12.45
C ARG A 117 11.41 -5.35 11.92
N GLN A 118 10.12 -5.14 11.87
CA GLN A 118 9.22 -6.09 11.25
C GLN A 118 9.12 -5.75 9.77
N LEU A 119 9.57 -6.66 8.92
CA LEU A 119 9.36 -6.57 7.49
C LEU A 119 8.21 -7.48 7.13
N ALA A 120 7.30 -6.98 6.31
CA ALA A 120 6.13 -7.74 5.91
C ALA A 120 5.88 -7.58 4.42
N ALA A 121 5.30 -8.61 3.83
CA ALA A 121 4.81 -8.56 2.46
C ALA A 121 3.37 -9.01 2.44
N SER A 122 2.54 -8.28 1.73
CA SER A 122 1.15 -8.62 1.53
C SER A 122 0.84 -8.65 0.04
N ARG A 123 -0.04 -9.56 -0.33
CA ARG A 123 -0.52 -9.67 -1.70
C ARG A 123 -2.03 -9.60 -1.70
N LEU A 124 -2.58 -8.75 -2.53
CA LEU A 124 -4.01 -8.63 -2.71
C LEU A 124 -4.39 -9.07 -4.12
N ARG A 125 -5.25 -10.08 -4.18
CA ARG A 125 -5.81 -10.56 -5.43
C ARG A 125 -7.10 -9.80 -5.71
N MET A 126 -7.19 -9.25 -6.92
CA MET A 126 -8.35 -8.49 -7.34
C MET A 126 -9.05 -9.21 -8.48
N GLU A 127 -10.34 -9.42 -8.31
CA GLU A 127 -11.22 -9.91 -9.38
C GLU A 127 -12.31 -8.87 -9.58
N PRO A 128 -12.41 -8.30 -10.79
CA PRO A 128 -13.50 -7.37 -11.06
C PRO A 128 -14.85 -8.04 -11.13
#